data_0dae18036c1c89c9688d9c5933d4bef7
#
_entry.id   0dae18036c1c89c9688d9c5933d4bef7
#
_cell.length_a   1.000
_cell.length_b   1.000
_cell.length_c   1.000
_cell.angle_alpha   90.00
_cell.angle_beta   90.00
_cell.angle_gamma   90.00
#
_symmetry.space_group_name_H-M   'P 1'
#
loop_
_entity.id
_entity.type
_entity.pdbx_description
1 polymer ?
#
loop_
_entity_poly.entity_id
_entity_poly.type
_entity_poly.pdbx_seq_one_letter_code
_entity_poly.pdbx_strand_id
1 'polypeptide(L)'
;MIPPGYDSVTIGDIERTRLNHIRILFFIGVNDGIIPKAANAGGIISEYERELLAEKVELAPGAREQAFIQRFYLYRNLTKPSEKLYVSYAKVDSEGKAIRPSYLTGVLRKLFPTLKLQEPEHMEAHTDFYTKEAAEDYLVFGP
;
A
#
# COMPACT_ATOMS: atom_id res chain seq x y z
N MET A 1 -18.86 -9.51 -18.28
CA MET A 1 -18.14 -8.42 -17.61
C MET A 1 -19.21 -7.46 -17.08
N ILE A 2 -19.32 -7.30 -15.77
CA ILE A 2 -20.29 -6.39 -15.18
C ILE A 2 -19.73 -4.97 -15.38
N PRO A 3 -20.47 -4.03 -16.00
CA PRO A 3 -19.98 -2.67 -16.14
C PRO A 3 -19.80 -2.05 -14.77
N PRO A 4 -18.73 -1.27 -14.52
CA PRO A 4 -18.56 -0.59 -13.25
C PRO A 4 -19.72 0.35 -13.02
N GLY A 5 -20.37 0.22 -11.86
CA GLY A 5 -21.41 1.18 -11.44
C GLY A 5 -20.81 2.58 -11.30
N TYR A 6 -21.58 3.61 -11.55
CA TYR A 6 -21.13 5.00 -11.44
C TYR A 6 -20.76 5.43 -10.01
N ASP A 7 -21.17 4.64 -9.01
CA ASP A 7 -20.89 4.89 -7.60
C ASP A 7 -20.27 3.61 -6.98
N SER A 8 -18.98 3.42 -7.28
CA SER A 8 -18.25 2.24 -6.83
C SER A 8 -16.82 2.57 -6.47
N VAL A 9 -16.32 1.91 -5.41
CA VAL A 9 -14.92 1.96 -5.00
C VAL A 9 -14.19 0.74 -5.55
N THR A 10 -13.06 0.96 -6.22
CA THR A 10 -12.22 -0.13 -6.71
C THR A 10 -11.24 -0.54 -5.62
N ILE A 11 -11.27 -1.79 -5.20
CA ILE A 11 -10.31 -2.37 -4.25
C ILE A 11 -9.45 -3.38 -5.01
N GLY A 12 -8.14 -3.35 -4.76
CA GLY A 12 -7.23 -4.26 -5.41
C GLY A 12 -5.82 -4.27 -4.83
N ASP A 13 -4.98 -5.15 -5.33
CA ASP A 13 -3.59 -5.23 -4.95
C ASP A 13 -2.67 -4.42 -5.90
N ILE A 14 -1.46 -4.13 -5.42
CA ILE A 14 -0.48 -3.30 -6.11
C ILE A 14 0.01 -3.91 -7.43
N GLU A 15 0.02 -5.23 -7.56
CA GLU A 15 0.62 -5.94 -8.70
C GLU A 15 -0.40 -6.16 -9.83
N ARG A 16 -1.63 -6.54 -9.49
CA ARG A 16 -2.66 -7.03 -10.41
C ARG A 16 -3.65 -5.98 -10.83
N THR A 17 -3.88 -4.98 -9.96
CA THR A 17 -4.92 -3.99 -10.23
C THR A 17 -4.44 -2.93 -11.20
N ARG A 18 -5.19 -2.71 -12.26
CA ARG A 18 -4.97 -1.62 -13.20
C ARG A 18 -5.93 -0.48 -12.86
N LEU A 19 -5.38 0.53 -12.22
CA LEU A 19 -6.11 1.73 -11.87
C LEU A 19 -6.09 2.71 -13.05
N ASN A 20 -7.28 3.12 -13.51
CA ASN A 20 -7.43 4.11 -14.58
C ASN A 20 -8.37 5.23 -14.11
N HIS A 21 -8.01 6.48 -14.44
CA HIS A 21 -8.84 7.67 -14.16
C HIS A 21 -9.26 7.80 -12.69
N ILE A 22 -8.29 7.63 -11.77
CA ILE A 22 -8.55 7.72 -10.34
C ILE A 22 -8.32 9.13 -9.87
N ARG A 23 -9.26 9.67 -9.12
CA ARG A 23 -9.12 10.97 -8.47
C ARG A 23 -8.41 10.84 -7.13
N ILE A 24 -8.83 9.86 -6.31
CA ILE A 24 -8.35 9.66 -4.96
C ILE A 24 -7.86 8.22 -4.81
N LEU A 25 -6.68 8.04 -4.23
CA LEU A 25 -6.12 6.72 -3.89
C LEU A 25 -5.86 6.62 -2.39
N PHE A 26 -6.41 5.59 -1.77
CA PHE A 26 -6.05 5.15 -0.43
C PHE A 26 -5.06 3.99 -0.54
N PHE A 27 -3.80 4.26 -0.26
CA PHE A 27 -2.72 3.29 -0.32
C PHE A 27 -2.43 2.80 1.09
N ILE A 28 -3.00 1.65 1.44
CA ILE A 28 -3.05 1.13 2.81
C ILE A 28 -2.02 0.03 3.05
N GLY A 29 -1.61 -0.16 4.32
CA GLY A 29 -0.72 -1.26 4.70
C GLY A 29 0.74 -1.05 4.28
N VAL A 30 1.23 0.20 4.27
CA VAL A 30 2.60 0.53 3.87
C VAL A 30 3.57 0.23 5.02
N ASN A 31 3.69 -1.07 5.34
CA ASN A 31 4.56 -1.58 6.39
C ASN A 31 5.80 -2.27 5.81
N ASP A 32 6.85 -2.32 6.61
CA ASP A 32 8.12 -2.96 6.24
C ASP A 32 7.93 -4.45 5.93
N GLY A 33 8.50 -4.90 4.81
CA GLY A 33 8.35 -6.26 4.30
C GLY A 33 7.00 -6.58 3.64
N ILE A 34 5.99 -5.71 3.75
CA ILE A 34 4.67 -5.87 3.13
C ILE A 34 4.59 -5.05 1.85
N ILE A 35 4.86 -3.76 1.93
CA ILE A 35 4.88 -2.85 0.77
C ILE A 35 6.13 -1.94 0.86
N PRO A 36 7.09 -2.08 -0.06
CA PRO A 36 7.22 -3.14 -1.05
C PRO A 36 7.45 -4.52 -0.41
N LYS A 37 7.06 -5.57 -1.11
CA LYS A 37 7.38 -6.93 -0.66
C LYS A 37 8.90 -7.09 -0.59
N ALA A 38 9.36 -7.71 0.49
CA ALA A 38 10.76 -8.09 0.59
C ALA A 38 11.09 -9.07 -0.55
N ALA A 39 12.18 -8.80 -1.27
CA ALA A 39 12.69 -9.77 -2.22
C ALA A 39 13.14 -11.01 -1.45
N ASN A 40 12.68 -12.17 -1.86
CA ASN A 40 13.15 -13.43 -1.29
C ASN A 40 14.62 -13.64 -1.66
N ALA A 41 15.50 -13.18 -0.77
CA ALA A 41 16.91 -13.52 -0.82
C ALA A 41 17.08 -14.90 -0.19
N GLY A 42 17.07 -15.95 -1.00
CA GLY A 42 17.26 -17.32 -0.51
C GLY A 42 16.56 -18.33 -1.39
N GLY A 43 17.26 -18.84 -2.32
CA GLY A 43 16.91 -20.03 -3.11
C GLY A 43 18.04 -21.04 -2.97
N ILE A 44 17.81 -22.26 -3.47
CA ILE A 44 18.81 -23.31 -3.60
C ILE A 44 19.96 -22.86 -4.52
N ILE A 45 19.68 -21.89 -5.40
CA ILE A 45 20.59 -21.36 -6.42
C ILE A 45 21.01 -19.95 -6.01
N SER A 46 22.32 -19.73 -5.90
CA SER A 46 22.91 -18.40 -5.65
C SER A 46 22.73 -17.44 -6.84
N GLU A 47 22.87 -16.14 -6.63
CA GLU A 47 22.79 -15.15 -7.73
C GLU A 47 23.83 -15.40 -8.81
N TYR A 48 25.04 -15.84 -8.43
CA TYR A 48 26.11 -16.19 -9.39
C TYR A 48 25.72 -17.40 -10.25
N GLU A 49 25.17 -18.46 -9.63
CA GLU A 49 24.70 -19.63 -10.38
C GLU A 49 23.50 -19.27 -11.28
N ARG A 50 22.66 -18.32 -10.85
CA ARG A 50 21.57 -17.78 -11.69
C ARG A 50 22.12 -17.11 -12.96
N GLU A 51 23.14 -16.26 -12.83
CA GLU A 51 23.75 -15.59 -13.97
C GLU A 51 24.32 -16.60 -14.97
N LEU A 52 24.98 -17.64 -14.49
CA LEU A 52 25.50 -18.72 -15.36
C LEU A 52 24.41 -19.54 -16.05
N LEU A 53 23.31 -19.78 -15.34
CA LEU A 53 22.18 -20.55 -15.88
C LEU A 53 21.28 -19.72 -16.81
N ALA A 54 21.24 -18.40 -16.64
CA ALA A 54 20.39 -17.51 -17.44
C ALA A 54 20.72 -17.54 -18.95
N GLU A 55 21.95 -17.92 -19.30
CA GLU A 55 22.32 -18.11 -20.71
C GLU A 55 21.66 -19.36 -21.36
N LYS A 56 21.22 -20.32 -20.55
CA LYS A 56 20.72 -21.61 -21.01
C LYS A 56 19.26 -21.86 -20.70
N VAL A 57 18.76 -21.25 -19.64
CA VAL A 57 17.41 -21.52 -19.13
C VAL A 57 16.79 -20.20 -18.64
N GLU A 58 15.52 -19.99 -19.00
CA GLU A 58 14.74 -18.87 -18.46
C GLU A 58 14.37 -19.18 -17.00
N LEU A 59 14.97 -18.40 -16.08
CA LEU A 59 14.74 -18.51 -14.65
C LEU A 59 13.73 -17.46 -14.17
N ALA A 60 13.00 -17.78 -13.11
CA ALA A 60 12.16 -16.80 -12.44
C ALA A 60 13.01 -15.60 -11.97
N PRO A 61 12.45 -14.37 -11.89
CA PRO A 61 13.18 -13.16 -11.52
C PRO A 61 13.98 -13.33 -10.23
N GLY A 62 15.25 -12.93 -10.24
CA GLY A 62 16.11 -12.89 -9.06
C GLY A 62 15.69 -11.80 -8.06
N ALA A 63 16.34 -11.76 -6.89
CA ALA A 63 16.01 -10.80 -5.84
C ALA A 63 16.13 -9.33 -6.32
N ARG A 64 17.17 -9.04 -7.11
CA ARG A 64 17.37 -7.72 -7.70
C ARG A 64 16.27 -7.32 -8.67
N GLU A 65 15.89 -8.22 -9.55
CA GLU A 65 14.80 -8.00 -10.52
C GLU A 65 13.45 -7.84 -9.82
N GLN A 66 13.16 -8.67 -8.82
CA GLN A 66 11.97 -8.54 -7.98
C GLN A 66 11.91 -7.17 -7.31
N ALA A 67 13.01 -6.65 -6.79
CA ALA A 67 13.07 -5.33 -6.20
C ALA A 67 12.77 -4.22 -7.22
N PHE A 68 13.25 -4.34 -8.46
CA PHE A 68 12.91 -3.40 -9.55
C PHE A 68 11.43 -3.48 -9.93
N ILE A 69 10.88 -4.69 -10.04
CA ILE A 69 9.46 -4.90 -10.33
C ILE A 69 8.58 -4.26 -9.25
N GLN A 70 8.93 -4.45 -7.97
CA GLN A 70 8.20 -3.84 -6.86
C GLN A 70 8.25 -2.30 -6.90
N ARG A 71 9.42 -1.72 -7.20
CA ARG A 71 9.56 -0.27 -7.37
C ARG A 71 8.73 0.26 -8.54
N PHE A 72 8.69 -0.47 -9.64
CA PHE A 72 7.87 -0.12 -10.79
C PHE A 72 6.37 -0.13 -10.45
N TYR A 73 5.90 -1.13 -9.70
CA TYR A 73 4.51 -1.17 -9.25
C TYR A 73 4.18 -0.02 -8.30
N LEU A 74 5.09 0.30 -7.37
CA LEU A 74 4.95 1.46 -6.49
C LEU A 74 4.79 2.76 -7.30
N TYR A 75 5.73 3.01 -8.20
CA TYR A 75 5.69 4.19 -9.06
C TYR A 75 4.36 4.26 -9.84
N ARG A 76 4.00 3.16 -10.50
CA ARG A 76 2.79 3.08 -11.32
C ARG A 76 1.51 3.37 -10.52
N ASN A 77 1.42 2.90 -9.28
CA ASN A 77 0.24 3.12 -8.46
C ASN A 77 0.22 4.51 -7.81
N LEU A 78 1.35 4.96 -7.25
CA LEU A 78 1.43 6.25 -6.57
C LEU A 78 1.28 7.46 -7.49
N THR A 79 1.56 7.29 -8.78
CA THR A 79 1.41 8.35 -9.80
C THR A 79 0.03 8.38 -10.49
N LYS A 80 -0.90 7.49 -10.12
CA LYS A 80 -2.22 7.42 -10.75
C LYS A 80 -3.26 8.41 -10.22
N PRO A 81 -3.32 8.72 -8.92
CA PRO A 81 -4.32 9.65 -8.43
C PRO A 81 -4.07 11.06 -8.97
N SER A 82 -5.13 11.72 -9.45
CA SER A 82 -5.06 13.06 -10.00
C SER A 82 -5.28 14.16 -8.96
N GLU A 83 -5.89 13.86 -7.82
CA GLU A 83 -6.25 14.85 -6.81
C GLU A 83 -5.62 14.58 -5.45
N LYS A 84 -5.83 13.37 -4.88
CA LYS A 84 -5.38 13.06 -3.52
C LYS A 84 -4.80 11.67 -3.40
N LEU A 85 -3.73 11.57 -2.63
CA LEU A 85 -3.11 10.31 -2.23
C LEU A 85 -3.08 10.24 -0.70
N TYR A 86 -3.72 9.22 -0.14
CA TYR A 86 -3.62 8.88 1.27
C TYR A 86 -2.76 7.64 1.44
N VAL A 87 -1.75 7.72 2.28
CA VAL A 87 -0.85 6.61 2.57
C VAL A 87 -0.96 6.28 4.05
N SER A 88 -1.26 5.02 4.36
CA SER A 88 -1.38 4.60 5.76
C SER A 88 -0.59 3.32 6.05
N TYR A 89 -0.18 3.19 7.29
CA TYR A 89 0.48 1.99 7.81
C TYR A 89 -0.07 1.66 9.20
N ALA A 90 0.00 0.39 9.58
CA ALA A 90 -0.39 -0.05 10.91
C ALA A 90 0.78 0.04 11.89
N LYS A 91 0.53 0.35 13.16
CA LYS A 91 1.53 0.34 14.23
C LYS A 91 1.70 -1.06 14.85
N VAL A 92 0.63 -1.84 14.80
CA VAL A 92 0.59 -3.21 15.34
C VAL A 92 -0.06 -4.15 14.32
N ASP A 93 0.28 -5.42 14.39
CA ASP A 93 -0.39 -6.47 13.61
C ASP A 93 -1.66 -6.99 14.31
N SER A 94 -2.29 -8.01 13.73
CA SER A 94 -3.49 -8.64 14.29
C SER A 94 -3.29 -9.34 15.64
N GLU A 95 -2.03 -9.62 16.02
CA GLU A 95 -1.65 -10.24 17.28
C GLU A 95 -1.23 -9.21 18.35
N GLY A 96 -1.28 -7.91 18.01
CA GLY A 96 -0.85 -6.81 18.88
C GLY A 96 0.67 -6.57 18.89
N LYS A 97 1.44 -7.23 18.02
CA LYS A 97 2.88 -7.05 17.91
C LYS A 97 3.19 -5.78 17.11
N ALA A 98 4.13 -4.97 17.60
CA ALA A 98 4.55 -3.76 16.92
C ALA A 98 5.19 -4.05 15.57
N ILE A 99 4.71 -3.39 14.53
CA ILE A 99 5.24 -3.45 13.17
C ILE A 99 5.75 -2.08 12.73
N ARG A 100 6.75 -2.10 11.84
CA ARG A 100 7.41 -0.88 11.40
C ARG A 100 6.80 -0.33 10.11
N PRO A 101 6.75 1.01 9.95
CA PRO A 101 6.42 1.59 8.66
C PRO A 101 7.50 1.25 7.62
N SER A 102 7.10 1.13 6.38
CA SER A 102 8.02 0.95 5.25
C SER A 102 8.94 2.17 5.08
N TYR A 103 10.13 1.95 4.53
CA TYR A 103 11.06 3.01 4.13
C TYR A 103 10.41 4.05 3.19
N LEU A 104 9.34 3.65 2.47
CA LEU A 104 8.60 4.51 1.57
C LEU A 104 8.03 5.75 2.29
N THR A 105 7.60 5.61 3.54
CA THR A 105 7.11 6.73 4.35
C THR A 105 8.20 7.80 4.56
N GLY A 106 9.44 7.38 4.77
CA GLY A 106 10.61 8.26 4.87
C GLY A 106 10.93 8.95 3.54
N VAL A 107 10.81 8.24 2.42
CA VAL A 107 10.99 8.81 1.07
C VAL A 107 9.92 9.86 0.79
N LEU A 108 8.65 9.57 1.08
CA LEU A 108 7.55 10.52 0.88
C LEU A 108 7.74 11.79 1.72
N ARG A 109 8.17 11.68 2.98
CA ARG A 109 8.46 12.85 3.83
C ARG A 109 9.64 13.70 3.32
N LYS A 110 10.62 13.09 2.67
CA LYS A 110 11.72 13.83 2.02
C LYS A 110 11.26 14.56 0.76
N LEU A 111 10.40 13.92 -0.03
CA LEU A 111 9.84 14.52 -1.25
C LEU A 111 8.82 15.63 -0.94
N PHE A 112 8.07 15.48 0.13
CA PHE A 112 7.03 16.39 0.55
C PHE A 112 7.25 16.82 2.01
N PRO A 113 8.13 17.80 2.27
CA PRO A 113 8.48 18.21 3.66
C PRO A 113 7.31 18.75 4.47
N THR A 114 6.26 19.23 3.81
CA THR A 114 5.04 19.75 4.44
C THR A 114 4.05 18.66 4.84
N LEU A 115 4.32 17.42 4.47
CA LEU A 115 3.46 16.27 4.77
C LEU A 115 3.43 16.02 6.28
N LYS A 116 2.24 16.07 6.87
CA LYS A 116 2.02 15.79 8.28
C LYS A 116 1.56 14.35 8.47
N LEU A 117 2.13 13.69 9.46
CA LEU A 117 1.62 12.42 9.94
C LEU A 117 0.38 12.70 10.79
N GLN A 118 -0.74 12.08 10.45
CA GLN A 118 -1.97 12.10 11.23
C GLN A 118 -2.07 10.81 12.03
N GLU A 119 -2.25 10.92 13.33
CA GLU A 119 -2.50 9.78 14.22
C GLU A 119 -3.97 9.83 14.63
N PRO A 120 -4.79 8.83 14.27
CA PRO A 120 -6.22 8.84 14.59
C PRO A 120 -6.52 8.97 16.08
N GLU A 121 -5.62 8.46 16.93
CA GLU A 121 -5.73 8.53 18.40
C GLU A 121 -5.70 9.98 18.95
N HIS A 122 -5.15 10.92 18.17
CA HIS A 122 -5.08 12.34 18.51
C HIS A 122 -6.04 13.21 17.69
N MET A 123 -6.79 12.59 16.78
CA MET A 123 -7.89 13.29 16.15
C MET A 123 -9.00 13.39 17.20
N GLU A 124 -9.30 14.64 17.64
CA GLU A 124 -10.54 14.87 18.35
C GLU A 124 -11.66 14.20 17.53
N ALA A 125 -12.44 13.38 18.19
CA ALA A 125 -13.54 12.66 17.54
C ALA A 125 -14.59 13.68 17.09
N HIS A 126 -14.27 14.41 16.03
CA HIS A 126 -15.29 15.01 15.20
C HIS A 126 -16.01 13.85 14.51
N THR A 127 -17.02 13.36 15.20
CA THR A 127 -17.89 12.33 14.69
C THR A 127 -18.79 13.00 13.66
N ASP A 128 -18.25 13.19 12.46
CA ASP A 128 -19.03 13.62 11.31
C ASP A 128 -19.89 12.42 10.91
N PHE A 129 -21.12 12.39 11.41
CA PHE A 129 -22.09 11.41 10.99
C PHE A 129 -22.55 11.73 9.58
N TYR A 130 -22.18 10.88 8.65
CA TYR A 130 -22.55 11.02 7.23
C TYR A 130 -23.94 10.43 6.93
N THR A 131 -24.50 9.63 7.84
CA THR A 131 -25.85 9.07 7.73
C THR A 131 -26.62 9.27 9.02
N LYS A 132 -27.95 9.35 8.89
CA LYS A 132 -28.85 9.48 10.04
C LYS A 132 -28.79 8.24 10.94
N GLU A 133 -28.72 7.05 10.31
CA GLU A 133 -28.60 5.77 11.00
C GLU A 133 -27.33 5.70 11.86
N ALA A 134 -26.18 6.14 11.33
CA ALA A 134 -24.93 6.17 12.08
C ALA A 134 -24.98 7.12 13.29
N ALA A 135 -25.71 8.24 13.17
CA ALA A 135 -25.94 9.16 14.28
C ALA A 135 -26.85 8.57 15.35
N GLU A 136 -27.92 7.88 14.93
CA GLU A 136 -28.84 7.20 15.85
C GLU A 136 -28.14 6.06 16.61
N ASP A 137 -27.34 5.23 15.91
CA ASP A 137 -26.55 4.16 16.54
C ASP A 137 -25.56 4.71 17.57
N TYR A 138 -24.88 5.80 17.28
CA TYR A 138 -23.96 6.45 18.22
C TYR A 138 -24.66 7.00 19.46
N LEU A 139 -25.87 7.56 19.31
CA LEU A 139 -26.66 8.07 20.42
C LEU A 139 -27.18 6.94 21.33
N VAL A 140 -27.41 5.75 20.77
CA VAL A 140 -27.95 4.61 21.51
C VAL A 140 -26.84 3.80 22.21
N PHE A 141 -25.73 3.56 21.52
CA PHE A 141 -24.66 2.67 21.98
C PHE A 141 -23.42 3.39 22.50
N GLY A 142 -23.30 4.71 22.24
CA GLY A 142 -22.14 5.52 22.63
C GLY A 142 -20.89 5.21 21.79
N PRO A 143 -19.75 5.84 22.15
CA PRO A 143 -18.46 5.56 21.52
C PRO A 143 -17.90 4.21 21.93
#